data_a7c83646c7c3383eba28654220417319
#
_entry.id   a7c83646c7c3383eba28654220417319
#
_cell.length_a   1.000
_cell.length_b   1.000
_cell.length_c   1.000
_cell.angle_alpha   90.00
_cell.angle_beta   90.00
_cell.angle_gamma   90.00
#
_symmetry.space_group_name_H-M   'P 1'
#
loop_
_entity.id
_entity.type
_entity.pdbx_description
1 polymer ?
#
loop_
_entity_poly.entity_id
_entity_poly.type
_entity_poly.pdbx_seq_one_letter_code
_entity_poly.pdbx_strand_id
1 'polypeptide(L)'
;PLVLSFPDPNDLKGFSVSSKEALVEYQKSYRKYFKRQNKRVGFVKTELDLMPRIILVPGLGLFGVDKSAHSAGIVADLAETNIEVITQAESLSSYEPIPENDVFDIEYWSLEQAKLGKGAVKPLESKICVVSGGGSGIGAATAKAFARQGCEVAVLDCDFDAAKAIATEIGGIGLFCDVTSEKSVNSAMDKVAMRFGGVDIIIS
;
A
#
# COMPACT_ATOMS: atom_id res chain seq x y z
N PRO A 1 -2.64 -11.53 -7.58
CA PRO A 1 -2.06 -10.21 -7.86
C PRO A 1 -2.78 -9.51 -9.01
N LEU A 2 -2.71 -8.17 -9.05
CA LEU A 2 -3.04 -7.38 -10.23
C LEU A 2 -1.79 -7.25 -11.09
N VAL A 3 -1.91 -7.52 -12.39
CA VAL A 3 -0.80 -7.37 -13.33
C VAL A 3 -1.10 -6.16 -14.21
N LEU A 4 -0.16 -5.21 -14.27
CA LEU A 4 -0.25 -4.01 -15.12
C LEU A 4 0.80 -4.07 -16.23
N SER A 5 0.55 -3.35 -17.32
CA SER A 5 1.57 -3.15 -18.37
C SER A 5 2.70 -2.26 -17.87
N PHE A 6 3.87 -2.37 -18.49
CA PHE A 6 4.98 -1.43 -18.25
C PHE A 6 4.56 -0.02 -18.72
N PRO A 7 4.74 1.02 -17.90
CA PRO A 7 4.35 2.38 -18.28
C PRO A 7 5.25 2.93 -19.42
N ASP A 8 4.63 3.56 -20.42
CA ASP A 8 5.35 4.40 -21.36
C ASP A 8 5.66 5.76 -20.68
N PRO A 9 6.91 6.15 -20.53
CA PRO A 9 7.28 7.45 -19.94
C PRO A 9 6.66 8.65 -20.68
N ASN A 10 6.34 8.49 -21.98
CA ASN A 10 5.72 9.54 -22.79
C ASN A 10 4.19 9.57 -22.70
N ASP A 11 3.57 8.52 -22.13
CA ASP A 11 2.11 8.43 -21.98
C ASP A 11 1.70 7.94 -20.58
N LEU A 12 2.11 8.67 -19.54
CA LEU A 12 1.71 8.39 -18.18
C LEU A 12 0.20 8.55 -17.93
N LYS A 13 -0.49 9.37 -18.76
CA LYS A 13 -1.95 9.51 -18.68
C LYS A 13 -2.64 8.24 -19.15
N GLY A 14 -2.22 7.69 -20.29
CA GLY A 14 -2.74 6.42 -20.81
C GLY A 14 -2.49 5.28 -19.82
N PHE A 15 -1.30 5.22 -19.22
CA PHE A 15 -1.00 4.24 -18.15
C PHE A 15 -1.94 4.40 -16.95
N SER A 16 -2.22 5.64 -16.50
CA SER A 16 -3.15 5.89 -15.39
C SER A 16 -4.57 5.41 -15.71
N VAL A 17 -5.04 5.61 -16.95
CA VAL A 17 -6.37 5.15 -17.38
C VAL A 17 -6.42 3.63 -17.43
N SER A 18 -5.48 2.98 -18.11
CA SER A 18 -5.44 1.52 -18.24
C SER A 18 -5.29 0.81 -16.91
N SER A 19 -4.52 1.38 -15.97
CA SER A 19 -4.37 0.85 -14.61
C SER A 19 -5.68 0.90 -13.82
N LYS A 20 -6.47 1.98 -13.96
CA LYS A 20 -7.80 2.09 -13.34
C LYS A 20 -8.78 1.07 -13.92
N GLU A 21 -8.77 0.87 -15.24
CA GLU A 21 -9.61 -0.13 -15.91
C GLU A 21 -9.23 -1.55 -15.44
N ALA A 22 -7.94 -1.86 -15.37
CA ALA A 22 -7.44 -3.13 -14.87
C ALA A 22 -7.85 -3.39 -13.42
N LEU A 23 -7.80 -2.36 -12.56
CA LEU A 23 -8.27 -2.45 -11.18
C LEU A 23 -9.78 -2.76 -11.10
N VAL A 24 -10.59 -2.08 -11.90
CA VAL A 24 -12.04 -2.32 -11.96
C VAL A 24 -12.35 -3.76 -12.38
N GLU A 25 -11.62 -4.28 -13.38
CA GLU A 25 -11.82 -5.66 -13.84
C GLU A 25 -11.35 -6.69 -12.81
N TYR A 26 -10.22 -6.43 -12.12
CA TYR A 26 -9.78 -7.23 -10.98
C TYR A 26 -10.86 -7.32 -9.89
N GLN A 27 -11.44 -6.19 -9.49
CA GLN A 27 -12.50 -6.14 -8.48
C GLN A 27 -13.75 -6.89 -8.91
N LYS A 28 -14.15 -6.80 -10.19
CA LYS A 28 -15.27 -7.59 -10.74
C LYS A 28 -14.98 -9.08 -10.70
N SER A 29 -13.77 -9.49 -11.06
CA SER A 29 -13.33 -10.88 -11.05
C SER A 29 -13.32 -11.45 -9.64
N TYR A 30 -12.77 -10.69 -8.67
CA TYR A 30 -12.77 -11.05 -7.26
C TYR A 30 -14.20 -11.23 -6.70
N ARG A 31 -15.12 -10.31 -7.03
CA ARG A 31 -16.54 -10.45 -6.63
C ARG A 31 -17.21 -11.68 -7.23
N LYS A 32 -16.90 -12.03 -8.49
CA LYS A 32 -17.41 -13.28 -9.11
C LYS A 32 -16.89 -14.51 -8.39
N TYR A 33 -15.58 -14.52 -8.08
CA TYR A 33 -14.94 -15.58 -7.27
C TYR A 33 -15.61 -15.68 -5.91
N PHE A 34 -15.69 -14.59 -5.14
CA PHE A 34 -16.33 -14.58 -3.83
C PHE A 34 -17.77 -15.10 -3.88
N LYS A 35 -18.61 -14.57 -4.77
CA LYS A 35 -20.01 -15.00 -4.89
C LYS A 35 -20.14 -16.51 -5.20
N ARG A 36 -19.30 -17.02 -6.10
CA ARG A 36 -19.29 -18.43 -6.48
C ARG A 36 -18.94 -19.32 -5.28
N GLN A 37 -17.87 -19.00 -4.59
CA GLN A 37 -17.37 -19.79 -3.47
C GLN A 37 -18.22 -19.61 -2.20
N ASN A 38 -18.71 -18.41 -1.91
CA ASN A 38 -19.59 -18.18 -0.78
C ASN A 38 -20.94 -18.95 -0.93
N LYS A 39 -21.43 -19.09 -2.17
CA LYS A 39 -22.57 -19.97 -2.45
C LYS A 39 -22.27 -21.43 -2.10
N ARG A 40 -21.07 -21.92 -2.42
CA ARG A 40 -20.62 -23.30 -2.10
C ARG A 40 -20.68 -23.57 -0.58
N VAL A 41 -20.28 -22.59 0.24
CA VAL A 41 -20.26 -22.72 1.72
C VAL A 41 -21.55 -22.23 2.41
N GLY A 42 -22.62 -21.94 1.67
CA GLY A 42 -23.93 -21.59 2.23
C GLY A 42 -24.11 -20.11 2.58
N PHE A 43 -23.39 -19.19 1.92
CA PHE A 43 -23.51 -17.74 2.08
C PHE A 43 -23.16 -17.23 3.49
N VAL A 44 -22.23 -17.86 4.19
CA VAL A 44 -21.89 -17.56 5.58
C VAL A 44 -20.67 -16.63 5.74
N LYS A 45 -19.99 -16.27 4.64
CA LYS A 45 -18.77 -15.47 4.68
C LYS A 45 -19.05 -14.00 4.31
N THR A 46 -18.29 -13.08 4.94
CA THR A 46 -18.31 -11.66 4.62
C THR A 46 -17.19 -11.34 3.63
N GLU A 47 -17.52 -10.63 2.55
CA GLU A 47 -16.55 -10.25 1.51
C GLU A 47 -15.44 -9.38 2.10
N LEU A 48 -14.21 -9.70 1.75
CA LEU A 48 -13.03 -8.91 2.10
C LEU A 48 -12.92 -7.66 1.22
N ASP A 49 -11.97 -6.78 1.56
CA ASP A 49 -11.60 -5.64 0.76
C ASP A 49 -11.19 -6.07 -0.66
N LEU A 50 -11.71 -5.37 -1.65
CA LEU A 50 -11.54 -5.68 -3.07
C LEU A 50 -10.22 -5.17 -3.66
N MET A 51 -9.39 -4.49 -2.87
CA MET A 51 -8.12 -3.97 -3.36
C MET A 51 -7.08 -5.08 -3.50
N PRO A 52 -6.35 -5.13 -4.62
CA PRO A 52 -5.25 -6.08 -4.77
C PRO A 52 -4.16 -5.76 -3.74
N ARG A 53 -3.67 -6.78 -3.04
CA ARG A 53 -2.54 -6.64 -2.10
C ARG A 53 -1.20 -6.61 -2.82
N ILE A 54 -1.13 -7.22 -4.00
CA ILE A 54 0.08 -7.32 -4.81
C ILE A 54 -0.23 -6.80 -6.20
N ILE A 55 0.61 -5.87 -6.66
CA ILE A 55 0.60 -5.37 -8.04
C ILE A 55 1.94 -5.73 -8.68
N LEU A 56 1.87 -6.40 -9.83
CA LEU A 56 3.05 -6.75 -10.63
C LEU A 56 3.09 -5.88 -11.88
N VAL A 57 4.23 -5.26 -12.12
CA VAL A 57 4.50 -4.50 -13.35
C VAL A 57 5.74 -5.11 -14.01
N PRO A 58 5.58 -6.01 -14.98
CA PRO A 58 6.72 -6.65 -15.64
C PRO A 58 7.70 -5.62 -16.20
N GLY A 59 8.98 -5.79 -15.88
CA GLY A 59 10.04 -4.84 -16.24
C GLY A 59 10.26 -3.69 -15.25
N LEU A 60 9.33 -3.45 -14.32
CA LEU A 60 9.49 -2.44 -13.26
C LEU A 60 9.64 -3.08 -11.88
N GLY A 61 8.76 -4.03 -11.52
CA GLY A 61 8.84 -4.71 -10.24
C GLY A 61 7.51 -5.12 -9.64
N LEU A 62 7.55 -5.33 -8.33
CA LEU A 62 6.43 -5.74 -7.48
C LEU A 62 6.12 -4.62 -6.48
N PHE A 63 4.84 -4.41 -6.24
CA PHE A 63 4.34 -3.44 -5.26
C PHE A 63 3.40 -4.13 -4.27
N GLY A 64 3.72 -4.04 -2.98
CA GLY A 64 2.83 -4.40 -1.89
C GLY A 64 1.87 -3.25 -1.59
N VAL A 65 0.60 -3.56 -1.37
CA VAL A 65 -0.45 -2.57 -1.07
C VAL A 65 -1.21 -2.99 0.17
N ASP A 66 -1.24 -2.13 1.17
CA ASP A 66 -2.05 -2.32 2.37
C ASP A 66 -2.35 -0.98 3.05
N LYS A 67 -3.00 -1.00 4.20
CA LYS A 67 -3.45 0.16 4.98
C LYS A 67 -2.33 1.00 5.59
N SER A 68 -1.14 0.42 5.75
CA SER A 68 0.05 1.09 6.26
C SER A 68 1.29 0.70 5.47
N ALA A 69 2.31 1.55 5.46
CA ALA A 69 3.59 1.25 4.83
C ALA A 69 4.28 0.02 5.44
N HIS A 70 4.10 -0.23 6.74
CA HIS A 70 4.61 -1.44 7.39
C HIS A 70 3.92 -2.71 6.86
N SER A 71 2.60 -2.73 6.83
CA SER A 71 1.83 -3.87 6.32
C SER A 71 2.08 -4.09 4.82
N ALA A 72 2.18 -3.02 4.03
CA ALA A 72 2.51 -3.10 2.62
C ALA A 72 3.91 -3.72 2.39
N GLY A 73 4.89 -3.39 3.25
CA GLY A 73 6.20 -4.04 3.25
C GLY A 73 6.12 -5.55 3.50
N ILE A 74 5.36 -5.98 4.52
CA ILE A 74 5.14 -7.42 4.79
C ILE A 74 4.51 -8.13 3.59
N VAL A 75 3.54 -7.51 2.93
CA VAL A 75 2.92 -8.06 1.71
C VAL A 75 3.95 -8.21 0.58
N ALA A 76 4.83 -7.23 0.40
CA ALA A 76 5.88 -7.29 -0.61
C ALA A 76 6.88 -8.44 -0.32
N ASP A 77 7.36 -8.56 0.92
CA ASP A 77 8.29 -9.62 1.34
C ASP A 77 7.68 -11.02 1.12
N LEU A 78 6.40 -11.20 1.47
CA LEU A 78 5.69 -12.46 1.23
C LEU A 78 5.54 -12.76 -0.26
N ALA A 79 5.28 -11.73 -1.08
CA ALA A 79 5.15 -11.89 -2.52
C ALA A 79 6.49 -12.25 -3.19
N GLU A 80 7.60 -11.64 -2.77
CA GLU A 80 8.95 -12.02 -3.23
C GLU A 80 9.25 -13.48 -2.91
N THR A 81 9.01 -13.90 -1.66
CA THR A 81 9.19 -15.31 -1.25
C THR A 81 8.35 -16.26 -2.11
N ASN A 82 7.09 -15.92 -2.40
CA ASN A 82 6.24 -16.74 -3.27
C ASN A 82 6.79 -16.83 -4.70
N ILE A 83 7.29 -15.72 -5.26
CA ILE A 83 7.89 -15.71 -6.60
C ILE A 83 9.12 -16.62 -6.64
N GLU A 84 9.97 -16.58 -5.61
CA GLU A 84 11.13 -17.46 -5.50
C GLU A 84 10.71 -18.94 -5.48
N VAL A 85 9.72 -19.29 -4.66
CA VAL A 85 9.20 -20.67 -4.57
C VAL A 85 8.63 -21.14 -5.91
N ILE A 86 7.82 -20.30 -6.58
CA ILE A 86 7.25 -20.61 -7.90
C ILE A 86 8.39 -20.82 -8.93
N THR A 87 9.38 -19.91 -8.95
CA THR A 87 10.50 -19.99 -9.88
C THR A 87 11.33 -21.25 -9.65
N GLN A 88 11.58 -21.62 -8.40
CA GLN A 88 12.30 -22.84 -8.06
C GLN A 88 11.49 -24.09 -8.45
N ALA A 89 10.18 -24.10 -8.18
CA ALA A 89 9.32 -25.22 -8.60
C ALA A 89 9.32 -25.40 -10.12
N GLU A 90 9.18 -24.30 -10.88
CA GLU A 90 9.25 -24.32 -12.35
C GLU A 90 10.60 -24.78 -12.89
N SER A 91 11.69 -24.58 -12.16
CA SER A 91 13.02 -25.07 -12.55
C SER A 91 13.19 -26.59 -12.40
N LEU A 92 12.37 -27.21 -11.55
CA LEU A 92 12.42 -28.64 -11.27
C LEU A 92 11.31 -29.42 -12.02
N SER A 93 10.15 -28.80 -12.17
CA SER A 93 8.96 -29.36 -12.81
C SER A 93 7.99 -28.21 -13.16
N SER A 94 6.68 -28.45 -13.20
CA SER A 94 5.65 -27.42 -13.33
C SER A 94 5.14 -26.99 -11.95
N TYR A 95 4.92 -25.70 -11.76
CA TYR A 95 4.19 -25.21 -10.61
C TYR A 95 2.68 -25.37 -10.81
N GLU A 96 2.04 -26.02 -9.87
CA GLU A 96 0.58 -26.15 -9.85
C GLU A 96 0.02 -25.45 -8.61
N PRO A 97 -0.84 -24.42 -8.77
CA PRO A 97 -1.49 -23.79 -7.65
C PRO A 97 -2.52 -24.73 -7.01
N ILE A 98 -2.79 -24.55 -5.72
CA ILE A 98 -3.87 -25.26 -5.05
C ILE A 98 -5.23 -24.87 -5.69
N PRO A 99 -6.24 -25.77 -5.64
CA PRO A 99 -7.57 -25.51 -6.19
C PRO A 99 -8.24 -24.26 -5.60
N GLU A 100 -9.06 -23.59 -6.38
CA GLU A 100 -9.74 -22.35 -5.98
C GLU A 100 -10.58 -22.49 -4.70
N ASN A 101 -11.20 -23.63 -4.49
CA ASN A 101 -11.97 -23.93 -3.27
C ASN A 101 -11.06 -23.92 -2.03
N ASP A 102 -9.85 -24.47 -2.12
CA ASP A 102 -8.90 -24.53 -1.01
C ASP A 102 -8.33 -23.14 -0.73
N VAL A 103 -8.06 -22.35 -1.79
CA VAL A 103 -7.70 -20.93 -1.64
C VAL A 103 -8.78 -20.18 -0.86
N PHE A 104 -10.06 -20.36 -1.23
CA PHE A 104 -11.17 -19.69 -0.56
C PHE A 104 -11.31 -20.13 0.91
N ASP A 105 -11.17 -21.42 1.19
CA ASP A 105 -11.33 -21.96 2.54
C ASP A 105 -10.22 -21.43 3.48
N ILE A 106 -9.00 -21.19 2.97
CA ILE A 106 -7.91 -20.55 3.71
C ILE A 106 -8.14 -19.05 3.84
N GLU A 107 -8.44 -18.34 2.75
CA GLU A 107 -8.64 -16.89 2.72
C GLU A 107 -9.80 -16.44 3.62
N TYR A 108 -10.88 -17.24 3.63
CA TYR A 108 -12.10 -16.96 4.38
C TYR A 108 -12.24 -17.84 5.64
N TRP A 109 -11.13 -18.29 6.20
CA TRP A 109 -11.17 -19.08 7.42
C TRP A 109 -11.83 -18.29 8.57
N SER A 110 -12.50 -19.01 9.45
CA SER A 110 -13.33 -18.41 10.51
C SER A 110 -12.56 -17.50 11.46
N LEU A 111 -11.27 -17.77 11.73
CA LEU A 111 -10.43 -16.91 12.55
C LEU A 111 -10.06 -15.60 11.83
N GLU A 112 -9.85 -15.64 10.51
CA GLU A 112 -9.62 -14.42 9.71
C GLU A 112 -10.90 -13.60 9.61
N GLN A 113 -12.04 -14.21 9.37
CA GLN A 113 -13.35 -13.56 9.40
C GLN A 113 -13.66 -12.93 10.77
N ALA A 114 -13.25 -13.55 11.87
CA ALA A 114 -13.44 -13.03 13.21
C ALA A 114 -12.57 -11.77 13.52
N LYS A 115 -11.56 -11.47 12.70
CA LYS A 115 -10.76 -10.25 12.78
C LYS A 115 -11.43 -9.07 12.08
N LEU A 116 -12.37 -9.30 11.17
CA LEU A 116 -13.08 -8.24 10.46
C LEU A 116 -13.86 -7.39 11.47
N GLY A 117 -13.69 -6.07 11.37
CA GLY A 117 -14.37 -5.12 12.26
C GLY A 117 -13.82 -5.04 13.69
N LYS A 118 -12.75 -5.76 14.04
CA LYS A 118 -12.08 -5.63 15.33
C LYS A 118 -11.02 -4.52 15.27
N GLY A 119 -11.44 -3.33 15.52
CA GLY A 119 -10.64 -2.12 15.60
C GLY A 119 -11.44 -0.93 15.11
N ALA A 120 -11.44 0.16 15.87
CA ALA A 120 -12.00 1.41 15.37
C ALA A 120 -11.11 1.91 14.23
N VAL A 121 -11.65 1.97 13.02
CA VAL A 121 -10.98 2.60 11.89
C VAL A 121 -10.72 4.05 12.25
N LYS A 122 -9.46 4.47 12.24
CA LYS A 122 -9.14 5.87 12.53
C LYS A 122 -9.59 6.76 11.36
N PRO A 123 -10.00 8.01 11.60
CA PRO A 123 -10.55 8.89 10.57
C PRO A 123 -9.66 9.11 9.35
N LEU A 124 -8.35 9.05 9.54
CA LEU A 124 -7.35 9.27 8.48
C LEU A 124 -6.49 8.02 8.21
N GLU A 125 -6.99 6.84 8.56
CA GLU A 125 -6.32 5.58 8.25
C GLU A 125 -6.08 5.45 6.73
N SER A 126 -4.91 5.01 6.33
CA SER A 126 -4.48 4.88 4.93
C SER A 126 -4.31 6.22 4.18
N LYS A 127 -4.29 7.36 4.89
CA LYS A 127 -3.96 8.66 4.31
C LYS A 127 -2.49 8.97 4.49
N ILE A 128 -1.91 9.64 3.51
CA ILE A 128 -0.50 10.07 3.50
C ILE A 128 -0.48 11.59 3.66
N CYS A 129 0.15 12.06 4.76
CA CYS A 129 0.25 13.46 5.08
C CYS A 129 1.71 13.92 5.03
N VAL A 130 1.98 15.01 4.33
CA VAL A 130 3.26 15.71 4.32
C VAL A 130 3.16 16.99 5.14
N VAL A 131 4.07 17.20 6.09
CA VAL A 131 4.10 18.40 6.94
C VAL A 131 5.45 19.11 6.76
N SER A 132 5.46 20.30 6.18
CA SER A 132 6.65 21.14 6.09
C SER A 132 6.86 21.92 7.39
N GLY A 133 8.12 22.21 7.74
CA GLY A 133 8.46 22.76 9.06
C GLY A 133 8.05 21.85 10.21
N GLY A 134 7.99 20.54 9.96
CA GLY A 134 7.47 19.54 10.89
C GLY A 134 8.43 19.13 12.00
N GLY A 135 9.68 19.62 11.98
CA GLY A 135 10.70 19.29 12.99
C GLY A 135 10.46 19.95 14.34
N SER A 136 9.69 21.03 14.43
CA SER A 136 9.47 21.75 15.68
C SER A 136 8.12 22.46 15.75
N GLY A 137 7.80 23.01 16.92
CA GLY A 137 6.68 23.91 17.15
C GLY A 137 5.33 23.40 16.66
N ILE A 138 4.62 24.22 15.88
CA ILE A 138 3.29 23.94 15.36
C ILE A 138 3.32 22.76 14.36
N GLY A 139 4.34 22.74 13.48
CA GLY A 139 4.48 21.66 12.51
C GLY A 139 4.64 20.29 13.17
N ALA A 140 5.51 20.19 14.20
CA ALA A 140 5.69 18.96 14.96
C ALA A 140 4.39 18.53 15.67
N ALA A 141 3.67 19.47 16.27
CA ALA A 141 2.38 19.18 16.92
C ALA A 141 1.33 18.68 15.91
N THR A 142 1.33 19.30 14.72
CA THR A 142 0.47 18.91 13.59
C THR A 142 0.80 17.49 13.10
N ALA A 143 2.07 17.19 12.84
CA ALA A 143 2.52 15.87 12.43
C ALA A 143 2.07 14.78 13.42
N LYS A 144 2.26 15.02 14.73
CA LYS A 144 1.79 14.13 15.79
C LYS A 144 0.28 13.98 15.81
N ALA A 145 -0.48 15.04 15.56
CA ALA A 145 -1.94 15.00 15.51
C ALA A 145 -2.44 14.13 14.35
N PHE A 146 -1.88 14.29 13.15
CA PHE A 146 -2.22 13.47 11.98
C PHE A 146 -1.86 12.00 12.19
N ALA A 147 -0.69 11.68 12.74
CA ALA A 147 -0.27 10.31 13.06
C ALA A 147 -1.24 9.64 14.06
N ARG A 148 -1.69 10.36 15.10
CA ARG A 148 -2.71 9.83 16.03
C ARG A 148 -4.02 9.49 15.35
N GLN A 149 -4.39 10.20 14.28
CA GLN A 149 -5.60 9.94 13.49
C GLN A 149 -5.41 8.84 12.44
N GLY A 150 -4.21 8.24 12.36
CA GLY A 150 -3.93 7.09 11.50
C GLY A 150 -3.26 7.40 10.18
N CYS A 151 -2.83 8.66 9.94
CA CYS A 151 -2.03 9.00 8.78
C CYS A 151 -0.65 8.36 8.83
N GLU A 152 -0.14 7.96 7.67
CA GLU A 152 1.29 7.86 7.40
C GLU A 152 1.83 9.28 7.22
N VAL A 153 2.85 9.66 7.97
CA VAL A 153 3.32 11.06 8.00
C VAL A 153 4.76 11.19 7.53
N ALA A 154 4.97 12.08 6.56
CA ALA A 154 6.29 12.57 6.18
C ALA A 154 6.53 13.94 6.83
N VAL A 155 7.56 14.01 7.66
CA VAL A 155 7.99 15.22 8.35
C VAL A 155 9.13 15.86 7.56
N LEU A 156 8.90 17.04 6.98
CA LEU A 156 9.86 17.78 6.20
C LEU A 156 10.37 18.99 6.99
N ASP A 157 11.67 19.14 7.09
CA ASP A 157 12.29 20.33 7.72
C ASP A 157 13.67 20.61 7.12
N CYS A 158 14.12 21.85 7.19
CA CYS A 158 15.52 22.23 6.90
C CYS A 158 16.49 21.73 7.99
N ASP A 159 15.99 21.47 9.20
CA ASP A 159 16.68 20.71 10.23
C ASP A 159 16.30 19.22 10.12
N PHE A 160 17.16 18.47 9.43
CA PHE A 160 16.94 17.05 9.21
C PHE A 160 16.88 16.23 10.52
N ASP A 161 17.71 16.56 11.50
CA ASP A 161 17.75 15.84 12.76
C ASP A 161 16.47 16.05 13.57
N ALA A 162 15.95 17.28 13.58
CA ALA A 162 14.65 17.58 14.17
C ALA A 162 13.51 16.84 13.45
N ALA A 163 13.48 16.86 12.11
CA ALA A 163 12.49 16.10 11.31
C ALA A 163 12.56 14.60 11.61
N LYS A 164 13.76 14.04 11.67
CA LYS A 164 13.99 12.62 11.96
C LYS A 164 13.55 12.23 13.38
N ALA A 165 13.80 13.08 14.37
CA ALA A 165 13.38 12.85 15.74
C ALA A 165 11.85 12.75 15.87
N ILE A 166 11.12 13.72 15.29
CA ILE A 166 9.66 13.72 15.27
C ILE A 166 9.12 12.51 14.49
N ALA A 167 9.69 12.23 13.33
CA ALA A 167 9.28 11.09 12.51
C ALA A 167 9.46 9.76 13.25
N THR A 168 10.57 9.57 13.97
CA THR A 168 10.81 8.37 14.79
C THR A 168 9.76 8.22 15.88
N GLU A 169 9.39 9.31 16.55
CA GLU A 169 8.38 9.29 17.62
C GLU A 169 7.00 8.85 17.11
N ILE A 170 6.64 9.23 15.88
CA ILE A 170 5.31 8.97 15.31
C ILE A 170 5.26 7.76 14.36
N GLY A 171 6.38 7.10 14.11
CA GLY A 171 6.48 5.99 13.16
C GLY A 171 6.43 6.42 11.68
N GLY A 172 6.70 7.69 11.39
CA GLY A 172 6.73 8.26 10.04
C GLY A 172 8.12 8.29 9.41
N ILE A 173 8.30 9.13 8.38
CA ILE A 173 9.61 9.41 7.80
C ILE A 173 10.00 10.88 7.97
N GLY A 174 11.27 11.13 8.32
CA GLY A 174 11.86 12.47 8.39
C GLY A 174 12.73 12.72 7.16
N LEU A 175 12.55 13.87 6.52
CA LEU A 175 13.27 14.24 5.30
C LEU A 175 13.77 15.68 5.40
N PHE A 176 14.99 15.89 4.92
CA PHE A 176 15.48 17.25 4.68
C PHE A 176 14.67 17.89 3.55
N CYS A 177 14.19 19.10 3.79
CA CYS A 177 13.53 19.89 2.77
C CYS A 177 13.70 21.40 3.06
N ASP A 178 14.37 22.09 2.14
CA ASP A 178 14.34 23.54 2.06
C ASP A 178 13.22 23.96 1.11
N VAL A 179 12.15 24.50 1.66
CA VAL A 179 10.94 24.88 0.89
C VAL A 179 11.19 26.06 -0.06
N THR A 180 12.32 26.77 0.06
CA THR A 180 12.72 27.86 -0.87
C THR A 180 13.43 27.30 -2.10
N SER A 181 13.80 26.02 -2.11
CA SER A 181 14.48 25.33 -3.20
C SER A 181 13.58 24.31 -3.88
N GLU A 182 13.15 24.58 -5.11
CA GLU A 182 12.35 23.67 -5.92
C GLU A 182 12.99 22.26 -6.02
N LYS A 183 14.31 22.21 -6.23
CA LYS A 183 15.05 20.94 -6.29
C LYS A 183 14.94 20.15 -4.98
N SER A 184 15.01 20.83 -3.84
CA SER A 184 14.88 20.21 -2.52
C SER A 184 13.48 19.67 -2.31
N VAL A 185 12.46 20.45 -2.66
CA VAL A 185 11.05 20.05 -2.57
C VAL A 185 10.78 18.82 -3.45
N ASN A 186 11.18 18.85 -4.72
CA ASN A 186 10.99 17.74 -5.64
C ASN A 186 11.68 16.47 -5.11
N SER A 187 12.92 16.55 -4.64
CA SER A 187 13.63 15.41 -4.07
C SER A 187 12.95 14.84 -2.82
N ALA A 188 12.39 15.69 -1.97
CA ALA A 188 11.65 15.22 -0.80
C ALA A 188 10.34 14.54 -1.19
N MET A 189 9.59 15.13 -2.14
CA MET A 189 8.33 14.57 -2.62
C MET A 189 8.52 13.24 -3.35
N ASP A 190 9.60 13.08 -4.13
CA ASP A 190 9.97 11.80 -4.76
C ASP A 190 10.18 10.72 -3.70
N LYS A 191 10.88 11.02 -2.62
CA LYS A 191 11.11 10.08 -1.51
C LYS A 191 9.80 9.71 -0.80
N VAL A 192 8.88 10.66 -0.63
CA VAL A 192 7.55 10.40 -0.08
C VAL A 192 6.77 9.47 -0.99
N ALA A 193 6.75 9.75 -2.30
CA ALA A 193 6.08 8.94 -3.29
C ALA A 193 6.67 7.52 -3.36
N MET A 194 7.98 7.38 -3.30
CA MET A 194 8.65 6.07 -3.27
C MET A 194 8.33 5.27 -2.01
N ARG A 195 8.19 5.95 -0.86
CA ARG A 195 7.94 5.28 0.42
C ARG A 195 6.48 4.87 0.61
N PHE A 196 5.55 5.74 0.21
CA PHE A 196 4.13 5.61 0.51
C PHE A 196 3.23 5.43 -0.72
N GLY A 197 3.77 5.63 -1.93
CA GLY A 197 3.02 5.52 -3.18
C GLY A 197 2.28 6.78 -3.62
N GLY A 198 2.28 7.86 -2.81
CA GLY A 198 1.62 9.12 -3.14
C GLY A 198 1.48 10.07 -1.97
N VAL A 199 0.61 11.08 -2.11
CA VAL A 199 0.29 12.08 -1.08
C VAL A 199 -1.19 12.41 -1.15
N ASP A 200 -1.86 12.42 0.01
CA ASP A 200 -3.27 12.83 0.14
C ASP A 200 -3.40 14.24 0.73
N ILE A 201 -2.52 14.61 1.67
CA ILE A 201 -2.63 15.83 2.46
C ILE A 201 -1.27 16.52 2.51
N ILE A 202 -1.25 17.83 2.27
CA ILE A 202 -0.06 18.68 2.43
C ILE A 202 -0.39 19.79 3.41
N ILE A 203 0.48 19.96 4.41
CA ILE A 203 0.44 21.05 5.38
C ILE A 203 1.74 21.86 5.23
N SER A 204 1.61 23.12 4.90
CA SER A 204 2.72 24.07 4.76
C SER A 204 2.57 25.25 5.70
#